data_c796bd3bb597ac8db24d48758fad1428
#
_entry.id   c796bd3bb597ac8db24d48758fad1428
#
_cell.length_a   1.000
_cell.length_b   1.000
_cell.length_c   1.000
_cell.angle_alpha   90.00
_cell.angle_beta   90.00
_cell.angle_gamma   90.00
#
_symmetry.space_group_name_H-M   'P 1'
#
loop_
_entity.id
_entity.type
_entity.pdbx_description
1 polymer ?
#
loop_
_entity_poly.entity_id
_entity_poly.type
_entity_poly.pdbx_seq_one_letter_code
_entity_poly.pdbx_strand_id
1 'polypeptide(L)'
;MAYVDGFVVPVPKKNLEAYKKLSKLCGKVWREHGALDYREWVADDVKVGKWTSFPRAVKKKPNETVVFAWITYKSRAARDKVNAKVMADPRLKVMMDASNAPFDAKRMIYGGFENLVTA
;
A
#
# COMPACT_ATOMS: atom_id res chain seq x y z
N MET A 1 6.15 17.82 10.71
CA MET A 1 7.05 16.71 10.33
C MET A 1 6.35 15.80 9.34
N ALA A 2 6.99 15.53 8.22
CA ALA A 2 6.43 14.62 7.22
C ALA A 2 6.28 13.21 7.80
N TYR A 3 5.23 12.54 7.38
CA TYR A 3 4.90 11.20 7.83
C TYR A 3 4.53 10.33 6.65
N VAL A 4 4.88 9.04 6.69
CA VAL A 4 4.59 8.13 5.60
C VAL A 4 4.04 6.80 6.14
N ASP A 5 2.99 6.29 5.50
CA ASP A 5 2.61 4.89 5.64
C ASP A 5 3.24 4.13 4.49
N GLY A 6 4.03 3.11 4.83
CA GLY A 6 4.68 2.25 3.85
C GLY A 6 4.02 0.88 3.81
N PHE A 7 3.98 0.27 2.61
CA PHE A 7 3.32 -1.02 2.39
C PHE A 7 4.20 -1.89 1.50
N VAL A 8 4.18 -3.19 1.78
CA VAL A 8 4.70 -4.20 0.85
C VAL A 8 3.61 -5.25 0.66
N VAL A 9 3.24 -5.50 -0.58
CA VAL A 9 2.05 -6.28 -0.92
C VAL A 9 2.39 -7.38 -1.91
N PRO A 10 2.13 -8.66 -1.60
CA PRO A 10 2.23 -9.73 -2.60
C PRO A 10 0.97 -9.74 -3.46
N VAL A 11 1.14 -9.70 -4.77
CA VAL A 11 0.02 -9.65 -5.72
C VAL A 11 0.17 -10.76 -6.75
N PRO A 12 -0.82 -11.63 -6.94
CA PRO A 12 -0.79 -12.59 -8.04
C PRO A 12 -0.62 -11.86 -9.37
N LYS A 13 0.31 -12.31 -10.20
CA LYS A 13 0.60 -11.64 -11.50
C LYS A 13 -0.64 -11.51 -12.36
N LYS A 14 -1.51 -12.52 -12.36
CA LYS A 14 -2.78 -12.49 -13.10
C LYS A 14 -3.76 -11.41 -12.61
N ASN A 15 -3.58 -10.95 -11.38
CA ASN A 15 -4.46 -9.94 -10.76
C ASN A 15 -3.88 -8.52 -10.81
N LEU A 16 -2.75 -8.33 -11.45
CA LEU A 16 -2.05 -7.04 -11.40
C LEU A 16 -2.89 -5.89 -11.99
N GLU A 17 -3.61 -6.14 -13.07
CA GLU A 17 -4.49 -5.13 -13.66
C GLU A 17 -5.67 -4.78 -12.75
N ALA A 18 -6.28 -5.80 -12.12
CA ALA A 18 -7.36 -5.58 -11.14
C ALA A 18 -6.84 -4.81 -9.93
N TYR A 19 -5.64 -5.15 -9.45
CA TYR A 19 -4.97 -4.45 -8.37
C TYR A 19 -4.71 -2.98 -8.72
N LYS A 20 -4.24 -2.72 -9.94
CA LYS A 20 -3.98 -1.36 -10.44
C LYS A 20 -5.25 -0.51 -10.43
N LYS A 21 -6.38 -1.07 -10.86
CA LYS A 21 -7.67 -0.37 -10.84
C LYS A 21 -8.09 -0.04 -9.42
N LEU A 22 -8.00 -1.01 -8.52
CA LEU A 22 -8.31 -0.82 -7.10
C LEU A 22 -7.43 0.26 -6.48
N SER A 23 -6.14 0.20 -6.74
CA SER A 23 -5.16 1.16 -6.23
C SER A 23 -5.45 2.59 -6.70
N LYS A 24 -5.82 2.76 -7.96
CA LYS A 24 -6.21 4.08 -8.48
C LYS A 24 -7.41 4.67 -7.73
N LEU A 25 -8.42 3.86 -7.45
CA LEU A 25 -9.60 4.29 -6.70
C LEU A 25 -9.22 4.62 -5.25
N CYS A 26 -8.44 3.77 -4.62
CA CYS A 26 -7.94 4.04 -3.26
C CYS A 26 -7.14 5.33 -3.20
N GLY A 27 -6.23 5.54 -4.15
CA GLY A 27 -5.42 6.75 -4.23
C GLY A 27 -6.26 8.00 -4.34
N LYS A 28 -7.32 7.95 -5.15
CA LYS A 28 -8.26 9.07 -5.28
C LYS A 28 -8.93 9.38 -3.95
N VAL A 29 -9.40 8.37 -3.23
CA VAL A 29 -10.07 8.55 -1.94
C VAL A 29 -9.11 9.13 -0.91
N TRP A 30 -7.91 8.58 -0.78
CA TRP A 30 -6.91 9.11 0.16
C TRP A 30 -6.53 10.54 -0.15
N ARG A 31 -6.31 10.87 -1.42
CA ARG A 31 -5.95 12.23 -1.83
C ARG A 31 -7.08 13.23 -1.58
N GLU A 32 -8.32 12.86 -1.83
CA GLU A 32 -9.48 13.71 -1.55
C GLU A 32 -9.62 14.01 -0.06
N HIS A 33 -9.24 13.06 0.80
CA HIS A 33 -9.31 13.25 2.25
C HIS A 33 -8.07 13.90 2.85
N GLY A 34 -7.07 14.23 2.05
CA GLY A 34 -5.95 15.06 2.50
C GLY A 34 -4.57 14.43 2.47
N ALA A 35 -4.40 13.20 1.95
CA ALA A 35 -3.07 12.65 1.73
C ALA A 35 -2.31 13.52 0.72
N LEU A 36 -1.02 13.73 0.95
CA LEU A 36 -0.19 14.57 0.08
C LEU A 36 0.26 13.83 -1.16
N ASP A 37 0.55 12.53 -1.04
CA ASP A 37 1.03 11.72 -2.13
C ASP A 37 0.57 10.27 -1.91
N TYR A 38 0.32 9.57 -3.01
CA TYR A 38 -0.08 8.17 -2.98
C TYR A 38 0.57 7.51 -4.20
N ARG A 39 1.54 6.62 -3.95
CA ARG A 39 2.26 5.95 -5.03
C ARG A 39 2.43 4.47 -4.76
N GLU A 40 2.32 3.70 -5.83
CA GLU A 40 2.58 2.27 -5.79
C GLU A 40 3.54 1.88 -6.91
N TRP A 41 4.48 1.01 -6.59
CA TRP A 41 5.60 0.60 -7.45
C TRP A 41 5.61 -0.92 -7.54
N VAL A 42 5.65 -1.45 -8.75
CA VAL A 42 5.73 -2.91 -8.95
C VAL A 42 7.18 -3.33 -9.08
N ALA A 43 7.52 -4.50 -8.52
CA ALA A 43 8.87 -5.03 -8.54
C ALA A 43 9.39 -5.20 -9.96
N ASP A 44 10.63 -4.76 -10.17
CA ASP A 44 11.37 -4.91 -11.43
C ASP A 44 12.69 -5.63 -11.15
N ASP A 45 13.57 -5.03 -10.36
CA ASP A 45 14.85 -5.63 -9.98
C ASP A 45 14.84 -5.89 -8.47
N VAL A 46 14.10 -6.91 -8.05
CA VAL A 46 13.98 -7.30 -6.63
C VAL A 46 14.31 -8.78 -6.51
N LYS A 47 15.44 -9.06 -5.86
CA LYS A 47 15.95 -10.43 -5.68
C LYS A 47 15.42 -11.03 -4.38
N VAL A 48 15.27 -12.36 -4.37
CA VAL A 48 14.88 -13.08 -3.17
C VAL A 48 15.95 -12.98 -2.09
N GLY A 49 17.19 -12.87 -2.50
CA GLY A 49 18.28 -12.70 -1.57
C GLY A 49 18.55 -13.93 -0.71
N LYS A 50 19.59 -13.84 0.10
CA LYS A 50 20.06 -14.95 0.94
C LYS A 50 19.49 -14.88 2.36
N TRP A 51 19.38 -13.69 2.93
CA TRP A 51 18.96 -13.50 4.33
C TRP A 51 17.50 -13.11 4.43
N THR A 52 17.19 -11.95 3.92
CA THR A 52 15.82 -11.45 3.83
C THR A 52 15.67 -10.59 2.58
N SER A 53 14.45 -10.21 2.23
CA SER A 53 14.16 -9.44 1.04
C SER A 53 12.70 -9.02 1.06
N PHE A 54 12.31 -8.16 0.13
CA PHE A 54 10.89 -7.84 -0.04
C PHE A 54 10.04 -9.10 -0.29
N PRO A 55 10.41 -10.01 -1.21
CA PRO A 55 9.63 -11.24 -1.39
C PRO A 55 9.55 -12.11 -0.13
N ARG A 56 10.64 -12.26 0.61
CA ARG A 56 10.65 -13.06 1.83
C ARG A 56 9.78 -12.45 2.93
N ALA A 57 9.79 -11.13 3.04
CA ALA A 57 9.02 -10.42 4.06
C ALA A 57 7.52 -10.67 3.94
N VAL A 58 7.01 -10.83 2.72
CA VAL A 58 5.58 -11.06 2.46
C VAL A 58 5.29 -12.51 2.07
N LYS A 59 6.24 -13.43 2.24
CA LYS A 59 6.08 -14.86 1.91
C LYS A 59 5.53 -15.04 0.49
N LYS A 60 6.15 -14.34 -0.46
CA LYS A 60 5.72 -14.33 -1.86
C LYS A 60 5.66 -15.75 -2.44
N LYS A 61 4.56 -16.05 -3.12
CA LYS A 61 4.38 -17.30 -3.87
C LYS A 61 4.98 -17.18 -5.27
N PRO A 62 5.28 -18.31 -5.97
CA PRO A 62 5.90 -18.28 -7.30
C PRO A 62 5.14 -17.48 -8.35
N ASN A 63 3.80 -17.48 -8.28
CA ASN A 63 2.94 -16.78 -9.25
C ASN A 63 2.65 -15.33 -8.87
N GLU A 64 3.34 -14.81 -7.88
CA GLU A 64 3.12 -13.45 -7.39
C GLU A 64 4.26 -12.51 -7.76
N THR A 65 3.96 -11.23 -7.78
CA THR A 65 4.92 -10.14 -7.76
C THR A 65 4.77 -9.36 -6.46
N VAL A 66 5.64 -8.40 -6.21
CA VAL A 66 5.62 -7.58 -5.01
C VAL A 66 5.37 -6.13 -5.43
N VAL A 67 4.49 -5.47 -4.71
CA VAL A 67 4.23 -4.03 -4.85
C VAL A 67 4.76 -3.33 -3.60
N PHE A 68 5.51 -2.25 -3.81
CA PHE A 68 6.00 -1.36 -2.77
C PHE A 68 5.25 -0.04 -2.90
N ALA A 69 4.60 0.41 -1.82
CA ALA A 69 3.72 1.55 -1.87
C ALA A 69 3.94 2.48 -0.69
N TRP A 70 3.59 3.74 -0.88
CA TRP A 70 3.56 4.68 0.25
C TRP A 70 2.47 5.72 0.07
N ILE A 71 2.03 6.24 1.20
CA ILE A 71 1.13 7.37 1.29
C ILE A 71 1.78 8.39 2.22
N THR A 72 1.94 9.63 1.77
CA THR A 72 2.59 10.66 2.58
C THR A 72 1.58 11.65 3.13
N TYR A 73 1.91 12.17 4.30
CA TYR A 73 1.08 13.11 5.06
C TYR A 73 1.95 14.21 5.65
N LYS A 74 1.33 15.32 6.00
CA LYS A 74 2.01 16.43 6.65
C LYS A 74 2.58 16.05 8.02
N SER A 75 1.86 15.20 8.75
CA SER A 75 2.21 14.78 10.10
C SER A 75 1.48 13.49 10.46
N ARG A 76 1.85 12.87 11.58
CA ARG A 76 1.09 11.73 12.10
C ARG A 76 -0.36 12.10 12.42
N ALA A 77 -0.57 13.27 13.02
CA ALA A 77 -1.93 13.75 13.32
C ALA A 77 -2.76 13.90 12.05
N ALA A 78 -2.17 14.43 10.97
CA ALA A 78 -2.83 14.52 9.67
C ALA A 78 -3.14 13.12 9.12
N ARG A 79 -2.19 12.17 9.21
CA ARG A 79 -2.40 10.78 8.80
C ARG A 79 -3.60 10.16 9.52
N ASP A 80 -3.67 10.33 10.82
CA ASP A 80 -4.75 9.77 11.63
C ASP A 80 -6.11 10.34 11.22
N LYS A 81 -6.18 11.64 10.94
CA LYS A 81 -7.41 12.31 10.46
C LYS A 81 -7.82 11.81 9.08
N VAL A 82 -6.86 11.71 8.16
CA VAL A 82 -7.12 11.21 6.80
C VAL A 82 -7.65 9.79 6.87
N ASN A 83 -6.98 8.91 7.61
CA ASN A 83 -7.39 7.52 7.75
C ASN A 83 -8.80 7.39 8.36
N ALA A 84 -9.13 8.20 9.36
CA ALA A 84 -10.46 8.21 9.94
C ALA A 84 -11.54 8.55 8.89
N LYS A 85 -11.28 9.57 8.07
CA LYS A 85 -12.20 9.96 6.99
C LYS A 85 -12.30 8.89 5.91
N VAL A 86 -11.18 8.28 5.53
CA VAL A 86 -11.15 7.21 4.53
C VAL A 86 -11.93 5.99 5.02
N MET A 87 -11.73 5.59 6.27
CA MET A 87 -12.44 4.43 6.85
C MET A 87 -13.94 4.68 6.96
N ALA A 88 -14.37 5.92 7.08
CA ALA A 88 -15.78 6.31 7.10
C ALA A 88 -16.37 6.52 5.71
N ASP A 89 -15.55 6.52 4.67
CA ASP A 89 -16.01 6.74 3.29
C ASP A 89 -16.69 5.49 2.74
N PRO A 90 -17.95 5.58 2.28
CA PRO A 90 -18.66 4.42 1.75
C PRO A 90 -17.96 3.74 0.57
N ARG A 91 -17.20 4.50 -0.22
CA ARG A 91 -16.46 3.96 -1.37
C ARG A 91 -15.43 2.91 -0.93
N LEU A 92 -14.81 3.12 0.23
CA LEU A 92 -13.80 2.19 0.73
C LEU A 92 -14.38 0.83 1.04
N LYS A 93 -15.58 0.78 1.63
CA LYS A 93 -16.25 -0.49 1.97
C LYS A 93 -16.48 -1.35 0.73
N VAL A 94 -16.86 -0.72 -0.38
CA VAL A 94 -17.05 -1.42 -1.65
C VAL A 94 -15.72 -1.90 -2.23
N MET A 95 -14.69 -1.07 -2.16
CA MET A 95 -13.36 -1.38 -2.69
C MET A 95 -12.63 -2.47 -1.89
N MET A 96 -12.88 -2.52 -0.57
CA MET A 96 -12.17 -3.41 0.36
C MET A 96 -12.96 -4.67 0.69
N ASP A 97 -13.92 -5.06 -0.14
CA ASP A 97 -14.62 -6.33 0.01
C ASP A 97 -13.62 -7.48 -0.13
N ALA A 98 -13.40 -8.21 0.97
CA ALA A 98 -12.40 -9.27 1.05
C ALA A 98 -12.62 -10.39 0.04
N SER A 99 -13.88 -10.64 -0.36
CA SER A 99 -14.20 -11.68 -1.34
C SER A 99 -13.72 -11.34 -2.75
N ASN A 100 -13.47 -10.06 -3.03
CA ASN A 100 -13.03 -9.55 -4.33
C ASN A 100 -11.62 -8.95 -4.31
N ALA A 101 -10.91 -9.08 -3.19
CA ALA A 101 -9.56 -8.52 -3.07
C ALA A 101 -8.62 -9.20 -4.07
N PRO A 102 -7.90 -8.43 -4.90
CA PRO A 102 -6.98 -9.00 -5.89
C PRO A 102 -5.65 -9.45 -5.28
N PHE A 103 -5.51 -9.42 -3.95
CA PHE A 103 -4.30 -9.80 -3.23
C PHE A 103 -4.65 -10.35 -1.84
N ASP A 104 -3.67 -11.03 -1.21
CA ASP A 104 -3.83 -11.57 0.14
C ASP A 104 -3.41 -10.53 1.18
N ALA A 105 -4.38 -9.85 1.77
CA ALA A 105 -4.16 -8.82 2.77
C ALA A 105 -3.47 -9.34 4.04
N LYS A 106 -3.56 -10.62 4.33
CA LYS A 106 -2.93 -11.21 5.53
C LYS A 106 -1.41 -11.24 5.46
N ARG A 107 -0.86 -11.24 4.23
CA ARG A 107 0.59 -11.24 4.01
C ARG A 107 1.15 -9.86 3.68
N MET A 108 0.30 -8.87 3.54
CA MET A 108 0.71 -7.47 3.40
C MET A 108 1.36 -6.99 4.70
N ILE A 109 2.50 -6.32 4.59
CA ILE A 109 3.10 -5.64 5.73
C ILE A 109 2.96 -4.13 5.54
N TYR A 110 2.75 -3.41 6.63
CA TYR A 110 2.57 -1.96 6.58
C TYR A 110 2.87 -1.34 7.93
N GLY A 111 3.14 -0.05 7.91
CA GLY A 111 3.37 0.72 9.13
C GLY A 111 3.61 2.18 8.84
N GLY A 112 3.55 2.98 9.88
CA GLY A 112 3.77 4.42 9.81
C GLY A 112 5.17 4.79 10.28
N PHE A 113 5.79 5.72 9.56
CA PHE A 113 7.17 6.14 9.78
C PHE A 113 7.25 7.66 9.73
N GLU A 114 7.97 8.23 10.70
CA GLU A 114 8.27 9.67 10.67
C GLU A 114 9.58 9.92 9.91
N ASN A 115 9.68 11.09 9.31
CA ASN A 115 10.90 11.46 8.59
C ASN A 115 12.09 11.54 9.55
N LEU A 116 13.18 10.86 9.21
CA LEU A 116 14.43 10.91 9.98
C LEU A 116 15.45 11.80 9.29
N VAL A 117 15.59 11.69 7.96
CA VAL A 117 16.58 12.43 7.18
C VAL A 117 15.97 12.86 5.86
N THR A 118 16.19 14.12 5.51
CA THR A 118 15.95 14.66 4.17
C THR A 118 17.27 15.23 3.66
N ALA A 119 17.81 14.62 2.64
CA ALA A 119 19.07 15.07 2.04
C ALA A 119 18.83 16.05 0.91
#